data_f2175587639142388bbc74c28fc64bfd
#
_entry.id   f2175587639142388bbc74c28fc64bfd
#
_cell.length_a   1.000
_cell.length_b   1.000
_cell.length_c   1.000
_cell.angle_alpha   90.00
_cell.angle_beta   90.00
_cell.angle_gamma   90.00
#
_symmetry.space_group_name_H-M   'P 1'
#
loop_
_entity.id
_entity.type
_entity.pdbx_description
1 polymer ?
#
loop_
_entity_poly.entity_id
_entity_poly.type
_entity_poly.pdbx_seq_one_letter_code
_entity_poly.pdbx_strand_id
1 'polypeptide(L)'
;MSMNLVTLLYLIASVCFIQSLKGLSHPTTSIRGNVFGMTGMAIAAFTTAALIVKLAGSATGLGWVLLGLVVGGGFGAWKAKTVEMTKMPELVAFFHSMIGLAAVAIAAAAAYEPWAFQITAKGGAIPGGNRIELALGAFIGAVTFTGSVIAWGKLSGKSKFRLFQGAPVVFKGQHALNAVLGLAAAFFVFGFWHSQSQMDFWIVIALGLVLGVTLIIPIGGADMPVVVSMLNSYSGWAAAGIGFSLNNSMLIIAGSLVGSSGAILSYIMCKAMNRSFFNVILGGFGGDAATAASGGGVQRNVKSGSADDAAFVMGNAETVIIVPGYGLAVARAQHAVKELAAKLTEKGVTVKYAIHPVAGRMPGHMNVLLAEAEVPYDQVFEMEDINAEFAQADVAIILGANDVVNPAAHVKGSPIYGMPILEAYKAKTIIVNKRSMAAGYAGLDNELFYMDKTMMVFGDAKKVVEDMLKAVE
;
A
#
# COMPACT_ATOMS: atom_id res chain seq x y z
N MET A 1 33.91 11.67 -18.20
CA MET A 1 33.48 11.98 -16.82
C MET A 1 34.41 11.24 -15.85
N SER A 2 34.99 11.86 -14.80
CA SER A 2 35.81 11.15 -13.83
C SER A 2 34.95 10.28 -12.91
N MET A 3 35.49 9.18 -12.34
CA MET A 3 34.75 8.35 -11.40
C MET A 3 34.32 9.15 -10.14
N ASN A 4 35.17 10.05 -9.67
CA ASN A 4 34.87 10.93 -8.55
C ASN A 4 33.64 11.83 -8.83
N LEU A 5 33.48 12.31 -10.07
CA LEU A 5 32.32 13.08 -10.48
C LEU A 5 31.04 12.21 -10.52
N VAL A 6 31.13 10.95 -10.96
CA VAL A 6 30.01 10.00 -10.91
C VAL A 6 29.56 9.78 -9.47
N THR A 7 30.50 9.50 -8.57
CA THR A 7 30.22 9.31 -7.14
C THR A 7 29.57 10.56 -6.53
N LEU A 8 30.07 11.77 -6.84
CA LEU A 8 29.50 13.02 -6.35
C LEU A 8 28.07 13.22 -6.85
N LEU A 9 27.79 12.96 -8.13
CA LEU A 9 26.45 13.09 -8.69
C LEU A 9 25.45 12.08 -8.09
N TYR A 10 25.90 10.84 -7.86
CA TYR A 10 25.09 9.84 -7.16
C TYR A 10 24.84 10.24 -5.70
N LEU A 11 25.80 10.85 -5.03
CA LEU A 11 25.60 11.37 -3.68
C LEU A 11 24.55 12.49 -3.66
N ILE A 12 24.62 13.43 -4.61
CA ILE A 12 23.61 14.50 -4.75
C ILE A 12 22.23 13.91 -5.02
N ALA A 13 22.12 12.93 -5.93
CA ALA A 13 20.87 12.23 -6.22
C ALA A 13 20.32 11.53 -4.95
N SER A 14 21.17 10.89 -4.15
CA SER A 14 20.80 10.24 -2.90
C SER A 14 20.26 11.25 -1.86
N VAL A 15 20.89 12.41 -1.74
CA VAL A 15 20.39 13.49 -0.88
C VAL A 15 19.02 13.98 -1.37
N CYS A 16 18.83 14.11 -2.68
CA CYS A 16 17.53 14.45 -3.25
C CYS A 16 16.46 13.39 -2.88
N PHE A 17 16.76 12.09 -2.91
CA PHE A 17 15.79 11.06 -2.50
C PHE A 17 15.47 11.09 -1.02
N ILE A 18 16.45 11.35 -0.15
CA ILE A 18 16.20 11.53 1.29
C ILE A 18 15.27 12.72 1.51
N GLN A 19 15.53 13.86 0.83
CA GLN A 19 14.67 15.03 0.91
C GLN A 19 13.28 14.80 0.30
N SER A 20 13.19 13.95 -0.73
CA SER A 20 11.92 13.53 -1.30
C SER A 20 11.07 12.77 -0.27
N LEU A 21 11.62 11.74 0.36
CA LEU A 21 10.91 10.97 1.40
C LEU A 21 10.48 11.87 2.56
N LYS A 22 11.38 12.74 3.04
CA LYS A 22 11.06 13.71 4.09
C LYS A 22 9.95 14.68 3.64
N GLY A 23 9.99 15.16 2.41
CA GLY A 23 8.97 16.09 1.89
C GLY A 23 7.62 15.41 1.69
N LEU A 24 7.59 14.15 1.27
CA LEU A 24 6.37 13.38 1.06
C LEU A 24 5.68 12.95 2.37
N SER A 25 6.34 13.06 3.51
CA SER A 25 5.76 12.69 4.82
C SER A 25 4.70 13.67 5.33
N HIS A 26 4.59 14.87 4.74
CA HIS A 26 3.61 15.87 5.15
C HIS A 26 2.92 16.50 3.93
N PRO A 27 1.59 16.69 3.95
CA PRO A 27 0.83 17.20 2.81
C PRO A 27 1.33 18.53 2.27
N THR A 28 1.67 19.49 3.14
CA THR A 28 2.13 20.84 2.74
C THR A 28 3.50 20.85 2.06
N THR A 29 4.31 19.82 2.28
CA THR A 29 5.66 19.69 1.70
C THR A 29 5.73 18.66 0.57
N SER A 30 4.64 17.95 0.29
CA SER A 30 4.60 16.82 -0.65
C SER A 30 4.98 17.23 -2.09
N ILE A 31 4.52 18.38 -2.58
CA ILE A 31 4.87 18.90 -3.91
C ILE A 31 6.38 19.11 -4.01
N ARG A 32 7.00 19.76 -3.00
CA ARG A 32 8.44 19.99 -2.95
C ARG A 32 9.21 18.65 -2.85
N GLY A 33 8.71 17.70 -2.06
CA GLY A 33 9.26 16.35 -1.98
C GLY A 33 9.26 15.64 -3.32
N ASN A 34 8.18 15.73 -4.08
CA ASN A 34 8.08 15.14 -5.41
C ASN A 34 9.10 15.78 -6.40
N VAL A 35 9.27 17.09 -6.36
CA VAL A 35 10.29 17.79 -7.18
C VAL A 35 11.70 17.28 -6.84
N PHE A 36 12.04 17.11 -5.58
CA PHE A 36 13.32 16.52 -5.18
C PHE A 36 13.48 15.09 -5.73
N GLY A 37 12.44 14.26 -5.66
CA GLY A 37 12.47 12.89 -6.21
C GLY A 37 12.72 12.88 -7.72
N MET A 38 11.99 13.69 -8.47
CA MET A 38 12.18 13.82 -9.92
C MET A 38 13.59 14.34 -10.28
N THR A 39 14.09 15.31 -9.54
CA THR A 39 15.44 15.86 -9.75
C THR A 39 16.50 14.82 -9.47
N GLY A 40 16.39 14.08 -8.36
CA GLY A 40 17.31 13.00 -8.00
C GLY A 40 17.32 11.90 -9.06
N MET A 41 16.15 11.49 -9.55
CA MET A 41 16.03 10.49 -10.61
C MET A 41 16.66 10.98 -11.94
N ALA A 42 16.42 12.23 -12.32
CA ALA A 42 17.03 12.80 -13.52
C ALA A 42 18.57 12.80 -13.43
N ILE A 43 19.14 13.26 -12.30
CA ILE A 43 20.58 13.25 -12.07
C ILE A 43 21.12 11.81 -12.14
N ALA A 44 20.47 10.85 -11.51
CA ALA A 44 20.89 9.44 -11.52
C ALA A 44 20.86 8.85 -12.94
N ALA A 45 19.77 9.07 -13.68
CA ALA A 45 19.60 8.55 -15.04
C ALA A 45 20.63 9.14 -16.01
N PHE A 46 20.85 10.46 -16.01
CA PHE A 46 21.87 11.12 -16.86
C PHE A 46 23.29 10.69 -16.50
N THR A 47 23.58 10.55 -15.19
CA THR A 47 24.89 10.07 -14.72
C THR A 47 25.15 8.66 -15.19
N THR A 48 24.16 7.76 -15.06
CA THR A 48 24.26 6.38 -15.50
C THR A 48 24.42 6.27 -17.02
N ALA A 49 23.63 7.06 -17.79
CA ALA A 49 23.78 7.10 -19.25
C ALA A 49 25.17 7.55 -19.68
N ALA A 50 25.71 8.62 -19.07
CA ALA A 50 27.07 9.08 -19.33
C ALA A 50 28.14 8.07 -18.92
N LEU A 51 27.90 7.30 -17.84
CA LEU A 51 28.80 6.23 -17.41
C LEU A 51 28.79 5.07 -18.42
N ILE A 52 27.62 4.66 -18.91
CA ILE A 52 27.49 3.61 -19.94
C ILE A 52 28.29 3.97 -21.18
N VAL A 53 28.12 5.18 -21.72
CA VAL A 53 28.86 5.66 -22.90
C VAL A 53 30.38 5.62 -22.66
N LYS A 54 30.82 6.01 -21.46
CA LYS A 54 32.24 5.99 -21.10
C LYS A 54 32.80 4.58 -21.01
N LEU A 55 32.07 3.63 -20.41
CA LEU A 55 32.53 2.27 -20.17
C LEU A 55 32.43 1.41 -21.43
N ALA A 56 31.36 1.53 -22.18
CA ALA A 56 31.15 0.76 -23.41
C ALA A 56 32.01 1.25 -24.59
N GLY A 57 32.59 2.44 -24.51
CA GLY A 57 33.33 3.05 -25.61
C GLY A 57 32.50 3.30 -26.88
N SER A 58 31.21 2.99 -26.83
CA SER A 58 30.26 3.17 -27.94
C SER A 58 28.87 3.58 -27.43
N ALA A 59 28.11 4.26 -28.30
CA ALA A 59 26.74 4.67 -28.00
C ALA A 59 25.69 3.56 -28.27
N THR A 60 26.10 2.38 -28.74
CA THR A 60 25.17 1.31 -29.18
C THR A 60 24.24 0.84 -28.06
N GLY A 61 24.75 0.68 -26.82
CA GLY A 61 23.95 0.32 -25.65
C GLY A 61 22.96 1.41 -25.24
N LEU A 62 23.25 2.68 -25.51
CA LEU A 62 22.40 3.80 -25.19
C LEU A 62 21.06 3.76 -25.98
N GLY A 63 21.09 3.24 -27.21
CA GLY A 63 19.88 3.05 -28.02
C GLY A 63 18.86 2.11 -27.34
N TRP A 64 19.32 1.00 -26.76
CA TRP A 64 18.47 0.07 -26.00
C TRP A 64 17.93 0.71 -24.72
N VAL A 65 18.77 1.47 -24.02
CA VAL A 65 18.33 2.20 -22.80
C VAL A 65 17.27 3.23 -23.14
N LEU A 66 17.45 4.01 -24.20
CA LEU A 66 16.47 4.98 -24.67
C LEU A 66 15.15 4.32 -25.12
N LEU A 67 15.24 3.20 -25.85
CA LEU A 67 14.05 2.44 -26.24
C LEU A 67 13.29 1.95 -24.99
N GLY A 68 13.97 1.38 -24.01
CA GLY A 68 13.39 0.93 -22.75
C GLY A 68 12.74 2.08 -21.98
N LEU A 69 13.40 3.25 -21.95
CA LEU A 69 12.90 4.44 -21.27
C LEU A 69 11.67 5.02 -21.96
N VAL A 70 11.65 5.07 -23.31
CA VAL A 70 10.49 5.55 -24.07
C VAL A 70 9.30 4.60 -23.92
N VAL A 71 9.52 3.30 -24.06
CA VAL A 71 8.43 2.30 -23.95
C VAL A 71 7.93 2.20 -22.51
N GLY A 72 8.83 1.95 -21.56
CA GLY A 72 8.47 1.79 -20.15
C GLY A 72 7.99 3.09 -19.51
N GLY A 73 8.70 4.19 -19.74
CA GLY A 73 8.35 5.52 -19.24
C GLY A 73 7.06 6.05 -19.87
N GLY A 74 6.86 5.86 -21.19
CA GLY A 74 5.65 6.23 -21.89
C GLY A 74 4.42 5.46 -21.37
N PHE A 75 4.52 4.15 -21.23
CA PHE A 75 3.47 3.32 -20.64
C PHE A 75 3.19 3.72 -19.19
N GLY A 76 4.23 3.91 -18.38
CA GLY A 76 4.10 4.34 -16.98
C GLY A 76 3.44 5.70 -16.83
N ALA A 77 3.85 6.68 -17.61
CA ALA A 77 3.27 8.02 -17.61
C ALA A 77 1.81 8.02 -18.08
N TRP A 78 1.51 7.27 -19.13
CA TRP A 78 0.13 7.10 -19.59
C TRP A 78 -0.75 6.49 -18.50
N LYS A 79 -0.28 5.41 -17.87
CA LYS A 79 -1.02 4.72 -16.83
C LYS A 79 -1.20 5.59 -15.59
N ALA A 80 -0.17 6.31 -15.16
CA ALA A 80 -0.23 7.22 -14.02
C ALA A 80 -1.25 8.37 -14.22
N LYS A 81 -1.37 8.89 -15.46
CA LYS A 81 -2.34 9.95 -15.78
C LYS A 81 -3.78 9.46 -15.91
N THR A 82 -3.98 8.19 -16.27
CA THR A 82 -5.33 7.65 -16.58
C THR A 82 -5.92 6.83 -15.43
N VAL A 83 -5.15 6.52 -14.39
CA VAL A 83 -5.66 5.75 -13.26
C VAL A 83 -6.58 6.60 -12.39
N GLU A 84 -7.69 6.01 -12.01
CA GLU A 84 -8.60 6.58 -11.02
C GLU A 84 -8.01 6.43 -9.62
N MET A 85 -8.19 7.41 -8.73
CA MET A 85 -7.65 7.37 -7.35
C MET A 85 -8.07 6.12 -6.58
N THR A 86 -9.30 5.65 -6.80
CA THR A 86 -9.81 4.41 -6.21
C THR A 86 -9.04 3.16 -6.63
N LYS A 87 -8.32 3.22 -7.76
CA LYS A 87 -7.49 2.13 -8.32
C LYS A 87 -6.00 2.29 -8.07
N MET A 88 -5.61 3.31 -7.29
CA MET A 88 -4.21 3.53 -6.93
C MET A 88 -3.55 2.30 -6.25
N PRO A 89 -4.21 1.58 -5.33
CA PRO A 89 -3.63 0.38 -4.74
C PRO A 89 -3.29 -0.70 -5.77
N GLU A 90 -4.16 -0.87 -6.78
CA GLU A 90 -3.93 -1.80 -7.90
C GLU A 90 -2.71 -1.39 -8.72
N LEU A 91 -2.60 -0.09 -9.04
CA LEU A 91 -1.48 0.46 -9.81
C LEU A 91 -0.15 0.31 -9.08
N VAL A 92 -0.14 0.61 -7.79
CA VAL A 92 1.05 0.48 -6.94
C VAL A 92 1.52 -0.99 -6.90
N ALA A 93 0.61 -1.93 -6.68
CA ALA A 93 0.94 -3.36 -6.72
C ALA A 93 1.48 -3.79 -8.10
N PHE A 94 0.88 -3.31 -9.19
CA PHE A 94 1.37 -3.57 -10.54
C PHE A 94 2.79 -3.05 -10.75
N PHE A 95 3.10 -1.83 -10.32
CA PHE A 95 4.45 -1.28 -10.47
C PHE A 95 5.48 -2.05 -9.62
N HIS A 96 5.13 -2.49 -8.42
CA HIS A 96 6.02 -3.35 -7.62
C HIS A 96 6.33 -4.66 -8.35
N SER A 97 5.36 -5.23 -9.08
CA SER A 97 5.65 -6.42 -9.89
C SER A 97 6.68 -6.14 -10.98
N MET A 98 6.58 -5.01 -11.67
CA MET A 98 7.57 -4.62 -12.69
C MET A 98 8.95 -4.36 -12.10
N ILE A 99 9.03 -3.76 -10.90
CA ILE A 99 10.31 -3.55 -10.19
C ILE A 99 10.92 -4.91 -9.81
N GLY A 100 10.12 -5.84 -9.28
CA GLY A 100 10.57 -7.20 -8.99
C GLY A 100 11.13 -7.92 -10.23
N LEU A 101 10.44 -7.82 -11.37
CA LEU A 101 10.90 -8.37 -12.63
C LEU A 101 12.18 -7.71 -13.12
N ALA A 102 12.29 -6.39 -13.00
CA ALA A 102 13.53 -5.67 -13.35
C ALA A 102 14.72 -6.13 -12.49
N ALA A 103 14.50 -6.36 -11.19
CA ALA A 103 15.53 -6.88 -10.29
C ALA A 103 16.01 -8.27 -10.74
N VAL A 104 15.10 -9.17 -11.09
CA VAL A 104 15.46 -10.50 -11.64
C VAL A 104 16.24 -10.36 -12.94
N ALA A 105 15.81 -9.50 -13.87
CA ALA A 105 16.46 -9.32 -15.16
C ALA A 105 17.88 -8.76 -15.02
N ILE A 106 18.08 -7.76 -14.12
CA ILE A 106 19.40 -7.18 -13.87
C ILE A 106 20.32 -8.22 -13.22
N ALA A 107 19.84 -8.96 -12.21
CA ALA A 107 20.63 -10.00 -11.57
C ALA A 107 21.01 -11.12 -12.54
N ALA A 108 20.10 -11.53 -13.42
CA ALA A 108 20.37 -12.51 -14.46
C ALA A 108 21.42 -11.97 -15.46
N ALA A 109 21.27 -10.75 -15.95
CA ALA A 109 22.26 -10.13 -16.84
C ALA A 109 23.67 -10.06 -16.20
N ALA A 110 23.74 -9.67 -14.91
CA ALA A 110 24.98 -9.60 -14.16
C ALA A 110 25.60 -11.00 -13.88
N ALA A 111 24.77 -12.03 -13.72
CA ALA A 111 25.25 -13.41 -13.54
C ALA A 111 25.81 -14.01 -14.84
N TYR A 112 25.27 -13.63 -16.01
CA TYR A 112 25.73 -14.08 -17.30
C TYR A 112 26.95 -13.30 -17.83
N GLU A 113 26.95 -11.99 -17.66
CA GLU A 113 27.98 -11.09 -18.18
C GLU A 113 28.56 -10.20 -17.05
N PRO A 114 29.17 -10.81 -16.02
CA PRO A 114 29.63 -10.08 -14.83
C PRO A 114 30.73 -9.06 -15.13
N TRP A 115 31.48 -9.25 -16.20
CA TRP A 115 32.51 -8.31 -16.66
C TRP A 115 31.89 -7.01 -17.20
N ALA A 116 30.69 -7.07 -17.80
CA ALA A 116 30.01 -5.90 -18.31
C ALA A 116 29.55 -4.97 -17.17
N PHE A 117 29.29 -5.53 -15.99
CA PHE A 117 28.95 -4.82 -14.78
C PHE A 117 30.15 -4.51 -13.87
N GLN A 118 31.36 -4.75 -14.34
CA GLN A 118 32.62 -4.55 -13.59
C GLN A 118 32.72 -5.37 -12.28
N ILE A 119 31.97 -6.46 -12.17
CA ILE A 119 32.03 -7.36 -11.03
C ILE A 119 33.35 -8.19 -11.07
N THR A 120 33.81 -8.57 -12.28
CA THR A 120 35.01 -9.31 -12.50
C THR A 120 35.65 -8.98 -13.86
N ALA A 121 36.89 -9.39 -14.10
CA ALA A 121 37.50 -9.32 -15.42
C ALA A 121 36.80 -10.29 -16.39
N LYS A 122 36.93 -10.06 -17.71
CA LYS A 122 36.37 -10.94 -18.74
C LYS A 122 36.88 -12.37 -18.59
N GLY A 123 35.97 -13.31 -18.41
CA GLY A 123 36.33 -14.74 -18.17
C GLY A 123 36.71 -15.07 -16.73
N GLY A 124 36.68 -14.10 -15.82
CA GLY A 124 36.90 -14.33 -14.38
C GLY A 124 35.67 -14.85 -13.66
N ALA A 125 35.90 -15.56 -12.55
CA ALA A 125 34.82 -16.01 -11.67
C ALA A 125 34.20 -14.83 -10.87
N ILE A 126 32.90 -14.87 -10.63
CA ILE A 126 32.23 -13.90 -9.78
C ILE A 126 32.73 -14.08 -8.34
N PRO A 127 33.11 -13.00 -7.62
CA PRO A 127 33.49 -13.09 -6.22
C PRO A 127 32.38 -13.69 -5.35
N GLY A 128 32.73 -14.45 -4.31
CA GLY A 128 31.75 -15.18 -3.50
C GLY A 128 30.70 -14.29 -2.85
N GLY A 129 31.06 -13.08 -2.39
CA GLY A 129 30.10 -12.09 -1.87
C GLY A 129 29.08 -11.71 -2.91
N ASN A 130 29.49 -11.32 -4.10
CA ASN A 130 28.60 -10.92 -5.20
C ASN A 130 27.68 -12.05 -5.66
N ARG A 131 28.11 -13.33 -5.58
CA ARG A 131 27.21 -14.46 -5.90
C ARG A 131 26.02 -14.54 -4.95
N ILE A 132 26.26 -14.37 -3.63
CA ILE A 132 25.18 -14.35 -2.63
C ILE A 132 24.27 -13.16 -2.87
N GLU A 133 24.81 -11.98 -3.07
CA GLU A 133 24.06 -10.75 -3.28
C GLU A 133 23.18 -10.83 -4.54
N LEU A 134 23.72 -11.34 -5.66
CA LEU A 134 22.98 -11.54 -6.90
C LEU A 134 21.85 -12.56 -6.72
N ALA A 135 22.13 -13.70 -6.08
CA ALA A 135 21.15 -14.74 -5.84
C ALA A 135 20.02 -14.24 -4.93
N LEU A 136 20.35 -13.53 -3.83
CA LEU A 136 19.36 -12.94 -2.93
C LEU A 136 18.55 -11.83 -3.60
N GLY A 137 19.20 -10.95 -4.36
CA GLY A 137 18.55 -9.90 -5.13
C GLY A 137 17.56 -10.47 -6.15
N ALA A 138 17.98 -11.52 -6.88
CA ALA A 138 17.10 -12.24 -7.82
C ALA A 138 15.95 -12.96 -7.12
N PHE A 139 16.21 -13.64 -6.00
CA PHE A 139 15.20 -14.34 -5.22
C PHE A 139 14.13 -13.39 -4.68
N ILE A 140 14.54 -12.30 -4.00
CA ILE A 140 13.61 -11.30 -3.46
C ILE A 140 12.87 -10.62 -4.60
N GLY A 141 13.54 -10.33 -5.72
CA GLY A 141 12.89 -9.80 -6.93
C GLY A 141 11.83 -10.74 -7.50
N ALA A 142 12.09 -12.05 -7.54
CA ALA A 142 11.16 -13.07 -8.02
C ALA A 142 9.93 -13.19 -7.11
N VAL A 143 10.14 -13.22 -5.78
CA VAL A 143 9.06 -13.20 -4.79
C VAL A 143 8.21 -11.93 -4.93
N THR A 144 8.86 -10.78 -5.10
CA THR A 144 8.18 -9.49 -5.27
C THR A 144 7.36 -9.48 -6.56
N PHE A 145 7.90 -9.98 -7.67
CA PHE A 145 7.20 -10.02 -8.95
C PHE A 145 5.89 -10.78 -8.85
N THR A 146 5.94 -12.08 -8.53
CA THR A 146 4.74 -12.91 -8.49
C THR A 146 3.80 -12.56 -7.36
N GLY A 147 4.34 -12.22 -6.18
CA GLY A 147 3.54 -11.76 -5.05
C GLY A 147 2.76 -10.50 -5.37
N SER A 148 3.37 -9.55 -6.06
CA SER A 148 2.72 -8.30 -6.49
C SER A 148 1.68 -8.53 -7.59
N VAL A 149 1.89 -9.49 -8.50
CA VAL A 149 0.88 -9.89 -9.50
C VAL A 149 -0.36 -10.45 -8.81
N ILE A 150 -0.19 -11.31 -7.79
CA ILE A 150 -1.32 -11.85 -7.02
C ILE A 150 -2.02 -10.72 -6.24
N ALA A 151 -1.28 -9.83 -5.59
CA ALA A 151 -1.83 -8.70 -4.87
C ALA A 151 -2.62 -7.76 -5.79
N TRP A 152 -2.08 -7.43 -6.96
CA TRP A 152 -2.78 -6.67 -8.00
C TRP A 152 -4.08 -7.34 -8.43
N GLY A 153 -4.05 -8.64 -8.70
CA GLY A 153 -5.24 -9.40 -9.08
C GLY A 153 -6.32 -9.39 -7.99
N LYS A 154 -5.93 -9.58 -6.72
CA LYS A 154 -6.84 -9.54 -5.58
C LYS A 154 -7.45 -8.15 -5.33
N LEU A 155 -6.68 -7.09 -5.50
CA LEU A 155 -7.14 -5.72 -5.36
C LEU A 155 -8.11 -5.33 -6.47
N SER A 156 -7.86 -5.77 -7.72
CA SER A 156 -8.71 -5.45 -8.86
C SER A 156 -10.10 -6.11 -8.79
N GLY A 157 -10.20 -7.27 -8.16
CA GLY A 157 -11.47 -7.98 -7.93
C GLY A 157 -12.25 -8.36 -9.21
N LYS A 158 -11.69 -8.11 -10.41
CA LYS A 158 -12.36 -8.27 -11.71
C LYS A 158 -12.22 -9.64 -12.32
N SER A 159 -11.30 -10.45 -11.84
CA SER A 159 -11.03 -11.77 -12.42
C SER A 159 -11.93 -12.84 -11.82
N LYS A 160 -12.44 -13.72 -12.68
CA LYS A 160 -13.11 -14.96 -12.26
C LYS A 160 -12.10 -15.99 -11.72
N PHE A 161 -10.80 -15.76 -11.89
CA PHE A 161 -9.76 -16.66 -11.45
C PHE A 161 -9.64 -16.62 -9.91
N ARG A 162 -9.76 -17.78 -9.27
CA ARG A 162 -9.86 -17.90 -7.80
C ARG A 162 -8.69 -17.23 -7.04
N LEU A 163 -7.48 -17.27 -7.60
CA LEU A 163 -6.29 -16.65 -6.99
C LEU A 163 -6.36 -15.12 -6.97
N PHE A 164 -7.16 -14.52 -7.86
CA PHE A 164 -7.34 -13.06 -7.98
C PHE A 164 -8.60 -12.55 -7.30
N GLN A 165 -9.33 -13.42 -6.59
CA GLN A 165 -10.44 -13.01 -5.76
C GLN A 165 -9.91 -12.50 -4.41
N GLY A 166 -10.56 -11.50 -3.81
CA GLY A 166 -10.12 -10.90 -2.54
C GLY A 166 -10.17 -11.86 -1.35
N ALA A 167 -10.84 -13.01 -1.47
CA ALA A 167 -10.89 -14.02 -0.43
C ALA A 167 -9.54 -14.74 -0.25
N PRO A 168 -9.16 -15.11 0.99
CA PRO A 168 -7.97 -15.91 1.24
C PRO A 168 -8.12 -17.32 0.68
N VAL A 169 -7.06 -17.84 0.04
CA VAL A 169 -6.98 -19.23 -0.42
C VAL A 169 -6.03 -19.98 0.52
N VAL A 170 -6.61 -20.68 1.48
CA VAL A 170 -5.87 -21.43 2.51
C VAL A 170 -5.92 -22.91 2.19
N PHE A 171 -4.82 -23.63 2.41
CA PHE A 171 -4.74 -25.07 2.27
C PHE A 171 -3.86 -25.69 3.39
N LYS A 172 -4.15 -26.95 3.73
CA LYS A 172 -3.40 -27.65 4.79
C LYS A 172 -1.93 -27.80 4.40
N GLY A 173 -1.02 -27.44 5.32
CA GLY A 173 0.43 -27.55 5.09
C GLY A 173 1.06 -26.40 4.34
N GLN A 174 0.36 -25.29 4.08
CA GLN A 174 0.91 -24.12 3.37
C GLN A 174 2.19 -23.57 4.01
N HIS A 175 2.24 -23.50 5.34
CA HIS A 175 3.43 -23.00 6.04
C HIS A 175 4.61 -23.95 5.93
N ALA A 176 4.35 -25.27 5.99
CA ALA A 176 5.37 -26.28 5.76
C ALA A 176 5.91 -26.23 4.30
N LEU A 177 5.00 -26.07 3.33
CA LEU A 177 5.40 -25.88 1.94
C LEU A 177 6.27 -24.64 1.76
N ASN A 178 5.87 -23.49 2.31
CA ASN A 178 6.63 -22.25 2.23
C ASN A 178 8.01 -22.39 2.91
N ALA A 179 8.07 -23.08 4.04
CA ALA A 179 9.35 -23.37 4.71
C ALA A 179 10.26 -24.26 3.86
N VAL A 180 9.72 -25.32 3.26
CA VAL A 180 10.48 -26.20 2.37
C VAL A 180 10.99 -25.44 1.14
N LEU A 181 10.15 -24.61 0.51
CA LEU A 181 10.56 -23.77 -0.62
C LEU A 181 11.66 -22.79 -0.23
N GLY A 182 11.56 -22.16 0.94
CA GLY A 182 12.58 -21.24 1.46
C GLY A 182 13.91 -21.95 1.76
N LEU A 183 13.85 -23.12 2.40
CA LEU A 183 15.05 -23.94 2.68
C LEU A 183 15.71 -24.46 1.40
N ALA A 184 14.90 -24.90 0.42
CA ALA A 184 15.38 -25.30 -0.89
C ALA A 184 16.07 -24.14 -1.61
N ALA A 185 15.46 -22.93 -1.56
CA ALA A 185 16.09 -21.74 -2.13
C ALA A 185 17.43 -21.43 -1.46
N ALA A 186 17.52 -21.50 -0.13
CA ALA A 186 18.76 -21.31 0.60
C ALA A 186 19.83 -22.35 0.21
N PHE A 187 19.45 -23.61 0.02
CA PHE A 187 20.33 -24.67 -0.45
C PHE A 187 20.90 -24.36 -1.84
N PHE A 188 20.07 -23.93 -2.79
CA PHE A 188 20.53 -23.58 -4.14
C PHE A 188 21.30 -22.25 -4.18
N VAL A 189 21.02 -21.28 -3.29
CA VAL A 189 21.87 -20.09 -3.09
C VAL A 189 23.28 -20.52 -2.65
N PHE A 190 23.37 -21.48 -1.71
CA PHE A 190 24.65 -22.03 -1.30
C PHE A 190 25.34 -22.78 -2.45
N GLY A 191 24.60 -23.56 -3.25
CA GLY A 191 25.07 -24.21 -4.46
C GLY A 191 25.66 -23.22 -5.45
N PHE A 192 24.97 -22.15 -5.77
CA PHE A 192 25.44 -21.08 -6.65
C PHE A 192 26.65 -20.34 -6.07
N TRP A 193 26.66 -20.10 -4.76
CA TRP A 193 27.82 -19.51 -4.09
C TRP A 193 29.09 -20.37 -4.26
N HIS A 194 28.95 -21.67 -4.12
CA HIS A 194 30.10 -22.61 -4.21
C HIS A 194 30.54 -22.84 -5.66
N SER A 195 29.63 -23.19 -6.57
CA SER A 195 29.92 -23.68 -7.91
C SER A 195 29.77 -22.66 -9.02
N GLN A 196 29.10 -21.51 -8.76
CA GLN A 196 28.70 -20.54 -9.80
C GLN A 196 27.81 -21.19 -10.89
N SER A 197 27.06 -22.25 -10.54
CA SER A 197 26.18 -22.96 -11.47
C SER A 197 25.01 -22.06 -11.91
N GLN A 198 24.90 -21.83 -13.20
CA GLN A 198 23.76 -21.10 -13.76
C GLN A 198 22.43 -21.82 -13.50
N MET A 199 22.45 -23.16 -13.42
CA MET A 199 21.28 -23.96 -13.12
C MET A 199 20.77 -23.65 -11.71
N ASP A 200 21.67 -23.62 -10.71
CA ASP A 200 21.31 -23.28 -9.32
C ASP A 200 20.71 -21.88 -9.23
N PHE A 201 21.28 -20.91 -9.95
CA PHE A 201 20.76 -19.56 -10.02
C PHE A 201 19.32 -19.49 -10.55
N TRP A 202 19.03 -20.22 -11.65
CA TRP A 202 17.67 -20.26 -12.20
C TRP A 202 16.68 -21.02 -11.32
N ILE A 203 17.13 -22.06 -10.61
CA ILE A 203 16.31 -22.76 -9.61
C ILE A 203 15.95 -21.82 -8.46
N VAL A 204 16.88 -21.00 -7.99
CA VAL A 204 16.60 -19.96 -6.95
C VAL A 204 15.51 -19.01 -7.43
N ILE A 205 15.57 -18.52 -8.66
CA ILE A 205 14.55 -17.66 -9.25
C ILE A 205 13.21 -18.40 -9.32
N ALA A 206 13.19 -19.62 -9.84
CA ALA A 206 11.95 -20.40 -9.96
C ALA A 206 11.28 -20.66 -8.59
N LEU A 207 12.08 -21.00 -7.57
CA LEU A 207 11.58 -21.17 -6.20
C LEU A 207 11.04 -19.85 -5.65
N GLY A 208 11.70 -18.72 -5.92
CA GLY A 208 11.22 -17.39 -5.55
C GLY A 208 9.88 -17.04 -6.22
N LEU A 209 9.72 -17.35 -7.51
CA LEU A 209 8.45 -17.16 -8.24
C LEU A 209 7.31 -17.96 -7.61
N VAL A 210 7.54 -19.21 -7.26
CA VAL A 210 6.53 -20.06 -6.61
C VAL A 210 6.21 -19.55 -5.20
N LEU A 211 7.25 -19.20 -4.43
CA LEU A 211 7.08 -18.72 -3.07
C LEU A 211 6.32 -17.39 -3.02
N GLY A 212 6.55 -16.48 -3.96
CA GLY A 212 5.79 -15.23 -4.05
C GLY A 212 4.29 -15.47 -4.24
N VAL A 213 3.90 -16.46 -5.03
CA VAL A 213 2.49 -16.87 -5.17
C VAL A 213 1.96 -17.45 -3.85
N THR A 214 2.66 -18.44 -3.30
CA THR A 214 2.17 -19.20 -2.12
C THR A 214 2.12 -18.37 -0.84
N LEU A 215 2.94 -17.31 -0.72
CA LEU A 215 2.88 -16.37 0.40
C LEU A 215 1.66 -15.44 0.34
N ILE A 216 1.27 -14.98 -0.86
CA ILE A 216 0.25 -13.94 -0.98
C ILE A 216 -1.17 -14.50 -1.17
N ILE A 217 -1.35 -15.71 -1.72
CA ILE A 217 -2.68 -16.28 -1.93
C ILE A 217 -3.47 -16.49 -0.63
N PRO A 218 -2.89 -16.84 0.54
CA PRO A 218 -3.65 -17.04 1.77
C PRO A 218 -4.01 -15.74 2.50
N ILE A 219 -3.55 -14.59 2.01
CA ILE A 219 -3.81 -13.29 2.65
C ILE A 219 -5.12 -12.71 2.11
N GLY A 220 -5.99 -12.28 3.01
CA GLY A 220 -7.28 -11.67 2.68
C GLY A 220 -7.18 -10.21 2.25
N GLY A 221 -8.25 -9.69 1.64
CA GLY A 221 -8.33 -8.30 1.17
C GLY A 221 -8.17 -7.25 2.29
N ALA A 222 -8.54 -7.57 3.53
CA ALA A 222 -8.38 -6.69 4.68
C ALA A 222 -6.91 -6.39 5.00
N ASP A 223 -6.03 -7.37 4.81
CA ASP A 223 -4.61 -7.25 5.11
C ASP A 223 -3.78 -6.73 3.91
N MET A 224 -4.43 -6.52 2.76
CA MET A 224 -3.75 -6.05 1.54
C MET A 224 -2.99 -4.74 1.69
N PRO A 225 -3.42 -3.73 2.45
CA PRO A 225 -2.60 -2.54 2.69
C PRO A 225 -1.22 -2.84 3.27
N VAL A 226 -1.16 -3.76 4.24
CA VAL A 226 0.12 -4.22 4.84
C VAL A 226 0.95 -4.98 3.82
N VAL A 227 0.31 -5.85 3.03
CA VAL A 227 0.98 -6.65 1.98
C VAL A 227 1.60 -5.75 0.91
N VAL A 228 0.87 -4.75 0.41
CA VAL A 228 1.38 -3.81 -0.59
C VAL A 228 2.60 -3.05 -0.04
N SER A 229 2.54 -2.61 1.21
CA SER A 229 3.68 -1.95 1.86
C SER A 229 4.87 -2.89 2.04
N MET A 230 4.63 -4.17 2.36
CA MET A 230 5.70 -5.16 2.49
C MET A 230 6.32 -5.53 1.14
N LEU A 231 5.52 -5.63 0.07
CA LEU A 231 6.02 -5.82 -1.30
C LEU A 231 6.87 -4.62 -1.76
N ASN A 232 6.51 -3.39 -1.35
CA ASN A 232 7.36 -2.22 -1.53
C ASN A 232 8.70 -2.39 -0.81
N SER A 233 8.68 -2.88 0.43
CA SER A 233 9.90 -3.18 1.18
C SER A 233 10.77 -4.23 0.47
N TYR A 234 10.19 -5.32 -0.01
CA TYR A 234 10.92 -6.36 -0.76
C TYR A 234 11.54 -5.81 -2.04
N SER A 235 10.82 -4.95 -2.78
CA SER A 235 11.38 -4.30 -3.97
C SER A 235 12.59 -3.43 -3.64
N GLY A 236 12.55 -2.71 -2.51
CA GLY A 236 13.67 -1.93 -2.01
C GLY A 236 14.88 -2.79 -1.63
N TRP A 237 14.66 -3.88 -0.92
CA TRP A 237 15.75 -4.80 -0.55
C TRP A 237 16.36 -5.54 -1.73
N ALA A 238 15.55 -5.90 -2.74
CA ALA A 238 16.05 -6.45 -3.99
C ALA A 238 16.97 -5.47 -4.72
N ALA A 239 16.55 -4.19 -4.80
CA ALA A 239 17.35 -3.12 -5.38
C ALA A 239 18.67 -2.89 -4.61
N ALA A 240 18.63 -2.89 -3.28
CA ALA A 240 19.82 -2.75 -2.43
C ALA A 240 20.78 -3.93 -2.63
N GLY A 241 20.30 -5.16 -2.63
CA GLY A 241 21.09 -6.37 -2.85
C GLY A 241 21.81 -6.36 -4.20
N ILE A 242 21.10 -5.99 -5.26
CA ILE A 242 21.72 -5.80 -6.58
C ILE A 242 22.69 -4.62 -6.55
N GLY A 243 22.37 -3.55 -5.84
CA GLY A 243 23.26 -2.39 -5.68
C GLY A 243 24.62 -2.75 -5.07
N PHE A 244 24.64 -3.66 -4.08
CA PHE A 244 25.90 -4.19 -3.52
C PHE A 244 26.70 -4.92 -4.58
N SER A 245 26.10 -5.85 -5.31
CA SER A 245 26.77 -6.62 -6.36
C SER A 245 27.34 -5.76 -7.48
N LEU A 246 26.63 -4.69 -7.85
CA LEU A 246 27.02 -3.76 -8.90
C LEU A 246 27.91 -2.61 -8.39
N ASN A 247 28.25 -2.60 -7.09
CA ASN A 247 28.94 -1.50 -6.43
C ASN A 247 28.29 -0.12 -6.74
N ASN A 248 26.96 -0.09 -6.78
CA ASN A 248 26.18 1.10 -7.09
C ASN A 248 25.61 1.71 -5.82
N SER A 249 26.27 2.72 -5.27
CA SER A 249 25.87 3.39 -4.03
C SER A 249 24.47 3.98 -4.10
N MET A 250 24.04 4.42 -5.28
CA MET A 250 22.70 4.99 -5.52
C MET A 250 21.60 3.93 -5.29
N LEU A 251 21.75 2.72 -5.85
CA LEU A 251 20.82 1.62 -5.64
C LEU A 251 20.82 1.13 -4.19
N ILE A 252 21.98 1.11 -3.54
CA ILE A 252 22.11 0.73 -2.12
C ILE A 252 21.30 1.71 -1.26
N ILE A 253 21.54 3.02 -1.41
CA ILE A 253 20.90 4.05 -0.59
C ILE A 253 19.39 4.08 -0.87
N ALA A 254 18.97 4.19 -2.13
CA ALA A 254 17.56 4.26 -2.49
C ALA A 254 16.83 2.97 -2.08
N GLY A 255 17.42 1.80 -2.37
CA GLY A 255 16.84 0.52 -2.01
C GLY A 255 16.71 0.31 -0.50
N SER A 256 17.73 0.69 0.28
CA SER A 256 17.70 0.60 1.75
C SER A 256 16.65 1.52 2.35
N LEU A 257 16.51 2.75 1.84
CA LEU A 257 15.48 3.71 2.29
C LEU A 257 14.08 3.18 2.02
N VAL A 258 13.80 2.72 0.80
CA VAL A 258 12.50 2.16 0.41
C VAL A 258 12.22 0.88 1.18
N GLY A 259 13.20 -0.01 1.30
CA GLY A 259 13.09 -1.26 2.02
C GLY A 259 12.75 -1.06 3.50
N SER A 260 13.48 -0.19 4.18
CA SER A 260 13.26 0.12 5.59
C SER A 260 11.92 0.83 5.83
N SER A 261 11.61 1.85 5.02
CA SER A 261 10.35 2.61 5.18
C SER A 261 9.12 1.72 4.97
N GLY A 262 9.13 0.84 3.97
CA GLY A 262 8.04 -0.11 3.72
C GLY A 262 7.86 -1.11 4.86
N ALA A 263 8.95 -1.63 5.43
CA ALA A 263 8.88 -2.54 6.58
C ALA A 263 8.33 -1.85 7.84
N ILE A 264 8.82 -0.65 8.15
CA ILE A 264 8.36 0.14 9.29
C ILE A 264 6.87 0.47 9.14
N LEU A 265 6.44 0.92 7.96
CA LEU A 265 5.05 1.22 7.69
C LEU A 265 4.15 -0.02 7.83
N SER A 266 4.59 -1.18 7.32
CA SER A 266 3.88 -2.46 7.49
C SER A 266 3.72 -2.83 8.96
N TYR A 267 4.77 -2.65 9.77
CA TYR A 267 4.72 -2.90 11.21
C TYR A 267 3.74 -1.96 11.93
N ILE A 268 3.80 -0.66 11.63
CA ILE A 268 2.88 0.34 12.22
C ILE A 268 1.43 0.01 11.85
N MET A 269 1.15 -0.36 10.60
CA MET A 269 -0.21 -0.75 10.18
C MET A 269 -0.68 -2.03 10.88
N CYS A 270 0.19 -3.04 11.05
CA CYS A 270 -0.16 -4.23 11.83
C CYS A 270 -0.51 -3.88 13.27
N LYS A 271 0.25 -2.97 13.89
CA LYS A 271 -0.03 -2.46 15.23
C LYS A 271 -1.38 -1.71 15.29
N ALA A 272 -1.66 -0.86 14.30
CA ALA A 272 -2.93 -0.15 14.17
C ALA A 272 -4.14 -1.07 13.94
N MET A 273 -3.93 -2.27 13.40
CA MET A 273 -4.95 -3.31 13.23
C MET A 273 -5.01 -4.29 14.40
N ASN A 274 -4.16 -4.12 15.41
CA ASN A 274 -3.93 -5.08 16.50
C ASN A 274 -3.69 -6.51 15.99
N ARG A 275 -2.91 -6.66 14.92
CA ARG A 275 -2.56 -7.95 14.34
C ARG A 275 -1.07 -8.19 14.41
N SER A 276 -0.67 -9.43 14.67
CA SER A 276 0.74 -9.80 14.62
C SER A 276 1.29 -9.61 13.20
N PHE A 277 2.38 -8.87 13.08
CA PHE A 277 3.09 -8.65 11.81
C PHE A 277 3.41 -9.98 11.09
N PHE A 278 3.94 -10.96 11.82
CA PHE A 278 4.26 -12.27 11.26
C PHE A 278 3.01 -13.03 10.82
N ASN A 279 1.91 -12.94 11.57
CA ASN A 279 0.66 -13.60 11.19
C ASN A 279 0.08 -13.01 9.89
N VAL A 280 0.20 -11.70 9.70
CA VAL A 280 -0.28 -11.05 8.46
C VAL A 280 0.58 -11.43 7.27
N ILE A 281 1.92 -11.40 7.40
CA ILE A 281 2.84 -11.69 6.29
C ILE A 281 2.82 -13.17 5.89
N LEU A 282 2.76 -14.07 6.86
CA LEU A 282 2.72 -15.52 6.58
C LEU A 282 1.33 -15.97 6.11
N GLY A 283 0.29 -15.18 6.40
CA GLY A 283 -1.09 -15.46 6.01
C GLY A 283 -1.70 -16.69 6.69
N GLY A 284 -3.02 -16.90 6.52
CA GLY A 284 -3.69 -18.10 7.00
C GLY A 284 -3.95 -18.19 8.51
N PHE A 285 -3.51 -17.21 9.29
CA PHE A 285 -3.83 -17.09 10.71
C PHE A 285 -5.05 -16.19 10.90
N GLY A 286 -6.22 -16.76 11.18
CA GLY A 286 -7.47 -16.02 11.40
C GLY A 286 -8.65 -16.46 10.54
N GLY A 287 -8.48 -17.49 9.71
CA GLY A 287 -9.57 -18.09 8.92
C GLY A 287 -10.68 -18.71 9.79
N ASP A 288 -10.35 -19.15 11.00
CA ASP A 288 -11.30 -19.81 11.93
C ASP A 288 -12.24 -18.80 12.61
N ALA A 289 -11.85 -17.52 12.73
CA ALA A 289 -12.69 -16.49 13.30
C ALA A 289 -13.77 -15.98 12.33
N ALA A 290 -13.48 -15.97 11.02
CA ALA A 290 -14.45 -15.54 9.99
C ALA A 290 -15.58 -16.56 9.76
N THR A 291 -15.32 -17.85 10.02
CA THR A 291 -16.34 -18.92 9.91
C THR A 291 -17.23 -19.02 11.14
N ALA A 292 -16.77 -18.56 12.30
CA ALA A 292 -17.56 -18.57 13.54
C ALA A 292 -18.58 -17.41 13.62
N ALA A 293 -18.38 -16.34 12.87
CA ALA A 293 -19.24 -15.15 12.92
C ALA A 293 -20.49 -15.22 12.02
N SER A 294 -20.66 -16.27 11.20
CA SER A 294 -21.85 -16.43 10.35
C SER A 294 -23.01 -17.18 11.06
N GLY A 295 -22.95 -17.35 12.37
CA GLY A 295 -23.97 -18.03 13.18
C GLY A 295 -25.00 -17.08 13.78
N GLY A 296 -26.18 -17.00 13.19
CA GLY A 296 -27.42 -16.61 13.86
C GLY A 296 -27.59 -15.12 14.12
N GLY A 297 -27.84 -14.32 13.10
CA GLY A 297 -28.30 -12.94 13.25
C GLY A 297 -29.68 -12.90 13.88
N VAL A 298 -29.76 -12.53 15.17
CA VAL A 298 -30.97 -11.92 15.71
C VAL A 298 -31.24 -10.68 14.86
N GLN A 299 -32.37 -10.62 14.21
CA GLN A 299 -32.80 -9.43 13.46
C GLN A 299 -32.95 -8.27 14.46
N ARG A 300 -31.89 -7.47 14.60
CA ARG A 300 -31.90 -6.25 15.41
C ARG A 300 -32.45 -5.12 14.58
N ASN A 301 -33.38 -4.35 15.13
CA ASN A 301 -33.93 -3.19 14.47
C ASN A 301 -32.92 -2.04 14.48
N VAL A 302 -32.72 -1.41 13.33
CA VAL A 302 -31.95 -0.17 13.17
C VAL A 302 -32.87 0.99 12.93
N LYS A 303 -32.52 2.18 13.43
CA LYS A 303 -33.23 3.42 13.12
C LYS A 303 -32.80 3.90 11.74
N SER A 304 -33.67 3.79 10.76
CA SER A 304 -33.44 4.33 9.44
C SER A 304 -33.92 5.77 9.37
N GLY A 305 -33.10 6.64 8.75
CA GLY A 305 -33.46 8.03 8.45
C GLY A 305 -33.25 8.35 6.97
N SER A 306 -33.74 9.50 6.55
CA SER A 306 -33.53 10.04 5.20
C SER A 306 -32.27 10.91 5.13
N ALA A 307 -31.88 11.28 3.90
CA ALA A 307 -30.84 12.29 3.68
C ALA A 307 -31.26 13.66 4.24
N ASP A 308 -32.55 13.97 4.16
CA ASP A 308 -33.12 15.24 4.68
C ASP A 308 -33.02 15.30 6.21
N ASP A 309 -33.36 14.20 6.91
CA ASP A 309 -33.21 14.11 8.37
C ASP A 309 -31.73 14.30 8.78
N ALA A 310 -30.81 13.67 8.06
CA ALA A 310 -29.37 13.80 8.31
C ALA A 310 -28.90 15.24 8.07
N ALA A 311 -29.33 15.87 6.99
CA ALA A 311 -29.01 17.26 6.66
C ALA A 311 -29.54 18.24 7.72
N PHE A 312 -30.76 18.03 8.19
CA PHE A 312 -31.34 18.83 9.25
C PHE A 312 -30.54 18.74 10.55
N VAL A 313 -30.19 17.53 10.97
CA VAL A 313 -29.40 17.31 12.19
C VAL A 313 -28.02 17.95 12.08
N MET A 314 -27.33 17.82 10.94
CA MET A 314 -26.02 18.41 10.72
C MET A 314 -26.06 19.94 10.62
N GLY A 315 -27.09 20.48 9.96
CA GLY A 315 -27.24 21.94 9.79
C GLY A 315 -27.54 22.70 11.09
N ASN A 316 -28.01 21.99 12.13
CA ASN A 316 -28.26 22.55 13.46
C ASN A 316 -27.19 22.20 14.49
N ALA A 317 -26.11 21.56 14.08
CA ALA A 317 -24.99 21.18 14.93
C ALA A 317 -23.94 22.32 15.04
N GLU A 318 -23.23 22.39 16.16
CA GLU A 318 -22.06 23.27 16.29
C GLU A 318 -20.83 22.59 15.69
N THR A 319 -20.68 21.27 15.90
CA THR A 319 -19.54 20.50 15.45
C THR A 319 -19.97 19.18 14.80
N VAL A 320 -19.48 18.97 13.56
CA VAL A 320 -19.68 17.76 12.77
C VAL A 320 -18.32 17.12 12.48
N ILE A 321 -18.14 15.84 12.85
CA ILE A 321 -16.96 15.06 12.50
C ILE A 321 -17.32 14.05 11.40
N ILE A 322 -16.64 14.16 10.27
CA ILE A 322 -16.80 13.28 9.11
C ILE A 322 -15.77 12.15 9.21
N VAL A 323 -16.25 10.91 9.20
CA VAL A 323 -15.42 9.68 9.21
C VAL A 323 -15.47 9.03 7.83
N PRO A 324 -14.50 9.31 6.94
CA PRO A 324 -14.46 8.70 5.62
C PRO A 324 -13.94 7.27 5.70
N GLY A 325 -14.57 6.37 4.96
CA GLY A 325 -14.17 4.98 4.85
C GLY A 325 -14.07 4.51 3.39
N TYR A 326 -13.80 3.23 3.20
CA TYR A 326 -13.63 2.65 1.87
C TYR A 326 -14.90 2.77 1.00
N GLY A 327 -16.08 2.74 1.59
CA GLY A 327 -17.34 2.91 0.86
C GLY A 327 -17.46 4.28 0.18
N LEU A 328 -16.96 5.35 0.82
CA LEU A 328 -16.84 6.68 0.22
C LEU A 328 -15.94 6.66 -1.01
N ALA A 329 -14.79 5.99 -0.92
CA ALA A 329 -13.85 5.85 -2.03
C ALA A 329 -14.49 5.13 -3.23
N VAL A 330 -15.19 4.01 -2.98
CA VAL A 330 -15.86 3.22 -4.03
C VAL A 330 -16.97 4.01 -4.72
N ALA A 331 -17.71 4.82 -3.95
CA ALA A 331 -18.76 5.68 -4.48
C ALA A 331 -18.22 6.96 -5.16
N ARG A 332 -16.91 7.26 -5.03
CA ARG A 332 -16.29 8.51 -5.50
C ARG A 332 -17.00 9.76 -4.97
N ALA A 333 -17.33 9.72 -3.68
CA ALA A 333 -18.13 10.77 -3.04
C ALA A 333 -17.29 11.92 -2.46
N GLN A 334 -15.95 11.89 -2.59
CA GLN A 334 -15.04 12.85 -1.96
C GLN A 334 -15.34 14.31 -2.31
N HIS A 335 -15.71 14.60 -3.55
CA HIS A 335 -16.07 15.96 -3.97
C HIS A 335 -17.41 16.41 -3.38
N ALA A 336 -18.41 15.53 -3.41
CA ALA A 336 -19.71 15.83 -2.81
C ALA A 336 -19.62 16.05 -1.30
N VAL A 337 -18.74 15.28 -0.61
CA VAL A 337 -18.48 15.46 0.82
C VAL A 337 -17.80 16.80 1.11
N LYS A 338 -16.83 17.22 0.27
CA LYS A 338 -16.24 18.55 0.38
C LYS A 338 -17.27 19.66 0.23
N GLU A 339 -18.14 19.56 -0.77
CA GLU A 339 -19.19 20.55 -1.00
C GLU A 339 -20.19 20.60 0.18
N LEU A 340 -20.58 19.44 0.73
CA LEU A 340 -21.41 19.36 1.94
C LEU A 340 -20.72 20.04 3.13
N ALA A 341 -19.43 19.75 3.35
CA ALA A 341 -18.66 20.35 4.42
C ALA A 341 -18.55 21.88 4.27
N ALA A 342 -18.30 22.37 3.04
CA ALA A 342 -18.26 23.80 2.75
C ALA A 342 -19.59 24.48 3.07
N LYS A 343 -20.70 23.87 2.65
CA LYS A 343 -22.05 24.41 2.91
C LYS A 343 -22.42 24.43 4.39
N LEU A 344 -22.03 23.39 5.15
CA LEU A 344 -22.18 23.37 6.60
C LEU A 344 -21.34 24.47 7.28
N THR A 345 -20.11 24.66 6.80
CA THR A 345 -19.22 25.72 7.30
C THR A 345 -19.78 27.12 7.04
N GLU A 346 -20.41 27.37 5.88
CA GLU A 346 -21.10 28.62 5.56
C GLU A 346 -22.25 28.89 6.52
N LYS A 347 -22.88 27.84 7.08
CA LYS A 347 -23.92 27.96 8.14
C LYS A 347 -23.33 28.10 9.55
N GLY A 348 -22.01 28.18 9.70
CA GLY A 348 -21.37 28.35 10.99
C GLY A 348 -21.04 27.04 11.71
N VAL A 349 -21.21 25.88 11.06
CA VAL A 349 -20.88 24.56 11.62
C VAL A 349 -19.39 24.31 11.50
N THR A 350 -18.74 23.91 12.58
CA THR A 350 -17.33 23.46 12.55
C THR A 350 -17.26 22.04 12.02
N VAL A 351 -16.62 21.84 10.84
CA VAL A 351 -16.49 20.53 10.21
C VAL A 351 -15.06 20.04 10.31
N LYS A 352 -14.87 18.79 10.77
CA LYS A 352 -13.57 18.11 10.87
C LYS A 352 -13.65 16.74 10.21
N TYR A 353 -12.52 16.28 9.64
CA TYR A 353 -12.40 14.94 9.08
C TYR A 353 -11.53 14.08 9.98
N ALA A 354 -12.02 12.93 10.38
CA ALA A 354 -11.31 11.98 11.23
C ALA A 354 -10.80 10.80 10.39
N ILE A 355 -9.49 10.68 10.29
CA ILE A 355 -8.84 9.64 9.47
C ILE A 355 -8.34 8.50 10.35
N HIS A 356 -8.70 7.28 9.97
CA HIS A 356 -8.12 6.08 10.55
C HIS A 356 -6.96 5.58 9.66
N PRO A 357 -5.78 5.24 10.24
CA PRO A 357 -4.59 4.90 9.46
C PRO A 357 -4.73 3.70 8.52
N VAL A 358 -5.67 2.79 8.81
CA VAL A 358 -5.95 1.62 7.97
C VAL A 358 -7.29 1.71 7.22
N ALA A 359 -7.93 2.87 7.21
CA ALA A 359 -9.13 3.08 6.39
C ALA A 359 -8.79 3.03 4.90
N GLY A 360 -9.44 2.14 4.16
CA GLY A 360 -9.21 2.00 2.73
C GLY A 360 -8.48 0.72 2.31
N ARG A 361 -7.68 0.77 1.26
CA ARG A 361 -6.93 -0.36 0.67
C ARG A 361 -5.45 -0.11 0.49
N MET A 362 -4.95 1.04 0.90
CA MET A 362 -3.53 1.39 0.97
C MET A 362 -3.30 2.38 2.11
N PRO A 363 -2.06 2.53 2.60
CA PRO A 363 -1.71 3.56 3.57
C PRO A 363 -2.10 4.95 3.06
N GLY A 364 -2.74 5.75 3.92
CA GLY A 364 -3.15 7.10 3.57
C GLY A 364 -4.23 7.22 2.49
N HIS A 365 -4.98 6.14 2.21
CA HIS A 365 -5.99 6.13 1.15
C HIS A 365 -7.00 7.28 1.29
N MET A 366 -7.50 7.52 2.50
CA MET A 366 -8.46 8.59 2.75
C MET A 366 -7.81 9.97 2.61
N ASN A 367 -6.58 10.14 3.07
CA ASN A 367 -5.83 11.40 2.92
C ASN A 367 -5.65 11.77 1.44
N VAL A 368 -5.32 10.79 0.59
CA VAL A 368 -5.18 11.00 -0.86
C VAL A 368 -6.50 11.42 -1.49
N LEU A 369 -7.62 10.79 -1.11
CA LEU A 369 -8.94 11.15 -1.65
C LEU A 369 -9.40 12.55 -1.23
N LEU A 370 -9.15 12.92 0.03
CA LEU A 370 -9.47 14.25 0.52
C LEU A 370 -8.56 15.31 -0.12
N ALA A 371 -7.30 14.99 -0.37
CA ALA A 371 -6.38 15.85 -1.10
C ALA A 371 -6.80 16.02 -2.57
N GLU A 372 -7.29 14.97 -3.26
CA GLU A 372 -7.86 15.05 -4.60
C GLU A 372 -9.08 15.98 -4.65
N ALA A 373 -9.92 15.94 -3.62
CA ALA A 373 -11.04 16.84 -3.46
C ALA A 373 -10.64 18.25 -3.00
N GLU A 374 -9.34 18.50 -2.78
CA GLU A 374 -8.82 19.78 -2.28
C GLU A 374 -9.45 20.20 -0.94
N VAL A 375 -9.65 19.24 -0.04
CA VAL A 375 -10.06 19.52 1.34
C VAL A 375 -8.90 20.22 2.06
N PRO A 376 -9.15 21.33 2.80
CA PRO A 376 -8.11 22.00 3.58
C PRO A 376 -7.47 21.06 4.61
N TYR A 377 -6.13 21.04 4.66
CA TYR A 377 -5.39 20.12 5.54
C TYR A 377 -5.59 20.39 7.03
N ASP A 378 -5.91 21.61 7.41
CA ASP A 378 -6.23 22.02 8.77
C ASP A 378 -7.56 21.44 9.28
N GLN A 379 -8.40 20.91 8.40
CA GLN A 379 -9.64 20.21 8.73
C GLN A 379 -9.47 18.70 8.83
N VAL A 380 -8.29 18.15 8.46
CA VAL A 380 -8.02 16.71 8.40
C VAL A 380 -7.16 16.30 9.58
N PHE A 381 -7.70 15.45 10.45
CA PHE A 381 -7.07 15.01 11.69
C PHE A 381 -6.84 13.52 11.69
N GLU A 382 -5.69 13.10 12.19
CA GLU A 382 -5.41 11.69 12.45
C GLU A 382 -6.16 11.20 13.70
N MET A 383 -6.37 9.90 13.79
CA MET A 383 -7.13 9.26 14.86
C MET A 383 -6.65 9.65 16.27
N GLU A 384 -5.34 9.75 16.48
CA GLU A 384 -4.74 10.06 17.76
C GLU A 384 -5.08 11.48 18.23
N ASP A 385 -5.22 12.41 17.31
CA ASP A 385 -5.53 13.80 17.60
C ASP A 385 -7.05 14.04 17.82
N ILE A 386 -7.89 13.36 17.00
CA ILE A 386 -9.33 13.67 16.96
C ILE A 386 -10.15 12.84 17.95
N ASN A 387 -9.66 11.70 18.45
CA ASN A 387 -10.45 10.80 19.27
C ASN A 387 -11.00 11.43 20.55
N ALA A 388 -10.27 12.36 21.15
CA ALA A 388 -10.75 13.09 22.33
C ALA A 388 -11.93 14.03 22.02
N GLU A 389 -12.07 14.50 20.79
CA GLU A 389 -13.08 15.47 20.39
C GLU A 389 -14.45 14.84 20.10
N PHE A 390 -14.51 13.53 19.82
CA PHE A 390 -15.80 12.88 19.54
C PHE A 390 -16.81 13.05 20.68
N ALA A 391 -16.36 13.07 21.93
CA ALA A 391 -17.25 13.26 23.08
C ALA A 391 -17.91 14.65 23.13
N GLN A 392 -17.33 15.63 22.47
CA GLN A 392 -17.85 17.01 22.39
C GLN A 392 -18.60 17.26 21.08
N ALA A 393 -18.42 16.39 20.08
CA ALA A 393 -19.07 16.54 18.78
C ALA A 393 -20.58 16.30 18.87
N ASP A 394 -21.35 17.19 18.24
CA ASP A 394 -22.80 17.04 18.13
C ASP A 394 -23.14 15.90 17.19
N VAL A 395 -22.44 15.81 16.06
CA VAL A 395 -22.69 14.80 15.03
C VAL A 395 -21.39 14.15 14.58
N ALA A 396 -21.39 12.82 14.54
CA ALA A 396 -20.40 12.04 13.81
C ALA A 396 -21.06 11.39 12.59
N ILE A 397 -20.66 11.77 11.39
CA ILE A 397 -21.15 11.15 10.16
C ILE A 397 -20.12 10.16 9.60
N ILE A 398 -20.52 8.89 9.47
CA ILE A 398 -19.68 7.78 9.02
C ILE A 398 -20.06 7.44 7.58
N LEU A 399 -19.13 7.64 6.66
CA LEU A 399 -19.33 7.44 5.22
C LEU A 399 -18.56 6.23 4.70
N GLY A 400 -19.22 5.06 4.73
CA GLY A 400 -18.66 3.83 4.19
C GLY A 400 -17.51 3.22 5.01
N ALA A 401 -17.45 3.51 6.32
CA ALA A 401 -16.58 2.83 7.28
C ALA A 401 -17.37 1.79 8.10
N ASN A 402 -16.68 0.76 8.63
CA ASN A 402 -17.28 -0.26 9.47
C ASN A 402 -16.33 -0.63 10.65
N ASP A 403 -15.36 -1.50 10.43
CA ASP A 403 -14.52 -2.06 11.50
C ASP A 403 -13.73 -0.99 12.28
N VAL A 404 -13.30 0.07 11.60
CA VAL A 404 -12.53 1.18 12.17
C VAL A 404 -13.32 2.08 13.16
N VAL A 405 -14.62 1.87 13.27
CA VAL A 405 -15.52 2.56 14.22
C VAL A 405 -16.28 1.59 15.11
N ASN A 406 -15.91 0.29 15.12
CA ASN A 406 -16.66 -0.75 15.79
C ASN A 406 -16.28 -0.83 17.29
N PRO A 407 -17.19 -0.53 18.24
CA PRO A 407 -16.92 -0.61 19.68
C PRO A 407 -16.55 -2.01 20.18
N ALA A 408 -16.82 -3.08 19.39
CA ALA A 408 -16.38 -4.43 19.71
C ALA A 408 -14.85 -4.55 19.88
N ALA A 409 -14.08 -3.56 19.41
CA ALA A 409 -12.64 -3.46 19.66
C ALA A 409 -12.29 -3.33 21.16
N HIS A 410 -13.21 -2.89 21.99
CA HIS A 410 -13.04 -2.79 23.45
C HIS A 410 -13.53 -4.05 24.21
N VAL A 411 -14.20 -4.98 23.53
CA VAL A 411 -14.80 -6.17 24.16
C VAL A 411 -13.80 -7.33 24.13
N LYS A 412 -13.41 -7.84 25.30
CA LYS A 412 -12.53 -9.02 25.41
C LYS A 412 -13.17 -10.24 24.73
N GLY A 413 -12.39 -10.93 23.89
CA GLY A 413 -12.86 -12.08 23.12
C GLY A 413 -13.40 -11.73 21.73
N SER A 414 -13.57 -10.46 21.39
CA SER A 414 -13.84 -10.03 20.02
C SER A 414 -12.64 -10.28 19.12
N PRO A 415 -12.82 -10.70 17.85
CA PRO A 415 -11.74 -10.83 16.87
C PRO A 415 -10.94 -9.55 16.61
N ILE A 416 -11.52 -8.39 16.90
CA ILE A 416 -10.88 -7.07 16.76
C ILE A 416 -10.48 -6.46 18.12
N TYR A 417 -10.52 -7.24 19.20
CA TYR A 417 -10.17 -6.74 20.53
C TYR A 417 -8.79 -6.08 20.56
N GLY A 418 -8.72 -4.87 21.14
CA GLY A 418 -7.51 -4.08 21.23
C GLY A 418 -7.11 -3.34 19.95
N MET A 419 -7.88 -3.44 18.87
CA MET A 419 -7.69 -2.59 17.69
C MET A 419 -8.01 -1.13 18.08
N PRO A 420 -7.11 -0.18 17.84
CA PRO A 420 -7.44 1.22 17.94
C PRO A 420 -8.57 1.57 16.95
N ILE A 421 -9.56 2.32 17.38
CA ILE A 421 -10.70 2.74 16.55
C ILE A 421 -10.95 4.23 16.69
N LEU A 422 -11.63 4.80 15.71
CA LEU A 422 -12.24 6.12 15.85
C LEU A 422 -13.45 6.02 16.80
N GLU A 423 -13.43 6.76 17.87
CA GLU A 423 -14.42 6.66 18.95
C GLU A 423 -15.74 7.38 18.63
N ALA A 424 -16.22 7.25 17.39
CA ALA A 424 -17.43 7.89 16.88
C ALA A 424 -18.67 7.59 17.73
N TYR A 425 -18.67 6.45 18.45
CA TYR A 425 -19.74 6.09 19.39
C TYR A 425 -19.88 7.06 20.58
N LYS A 426 -18.90 7.95 20.81
CA LYS A 426 -18.97 8.98 21.87
C LYS A 426 -19.74 10.23 21.46
N ALA A 427 -19.89 10.51 20.16
CA ALA A 427 -20.63 11.67 19.67
C ALA A 427 -22.08 11.67 20.15
N LYS A 428 -22.71 12.84 20.23
CA LYS A 428 -24.10 12.97 20.71
C LYS A 428 -25.08 12.30 19.75
N THR A 429 -24.91 12.49 18.43
CA THR A 429 -25.67 11.84 17.37
C THR A 429 -24.72 11.19 16.36
N ILE A 430 -25.10 10.02 15.86
CA ILE A 430 -24.29 9.28 14.89
C ILE A 430 -25.13 9.07 13.64
N ILE A 431 -24.59 9.44 12.48
CA ILE A 431 -25.20 9.21 11.18
C ILE A 431 -24.29 8.21 10.43
N VAL A 432 -24.85 7.11 9.96
CA VAL A 432 -24.09 6.09 9.24
C VAL A 432 -24.65 5.89 7.85
N ASN A 433 -23.87 6.16 6.83
CA ASN A 433 -24.20 5.80 5.46
C ASN A 433 -23.57 4.47 5.09
N LYS A 434 -24.40 3.52 4.70
CA LYS A 434 -24.04 2.21 4.15
C LYS A 434 -25.01 1.81 3.05
N ARG A 435 -24.55 0.96 2.12
CA ARG A 435 -25.44 0.38 1.08
C ARG A 435 -26.34 -0.73 1.64
N SER A 436 -25.86 -1.46 2.64
CA SER A 436 -26.58 -2.56 3.29
C SER A 436 -25.95 -2.86 4.65
N MET A 437 -26.60 -3.69 5.45
CA MET A 437 -26.08 -4.17 6.74
C MET A 437 -25.01 -5.25 6.63
N ALA A 438 -24.46 -5.50 5.43
CA ALA A 438 -23.37 -6.45 5.25
C ALA A 438 -22.18 -6.13 6.17
N ALA A 439 -21.60 -7.18 6.76
CA ALA A 439 -20.43 -7.06 7.63
C ALA A 439 -19.24 -6.44 6.89
N GLY A 440 -18.32 -5.84 7.65
CA GLY A 440 -17.05 -5.34 7.16
C GLY A 440 -16.03 -6.45 6.87
N TYR A 441 -14.77 -6.08 6.72
CA TYR A 441 -13.69 -7.05 6.46
C TYR A 441 -13.46 -8.05 7.59
N ALA A 442 -13.70 -7.63 8.84
CA ALA A 442 -13.56 -8.51 10.00
C ALA A 442 -14.70 -9.55 10.08
N GLY A 443 -15.73 -9.44 9.23
CA GLY A 443 -16.88 -10.33 9.24
C GLY A 443 -17.76 -10.17 10.48
N LEU A 444 -17.60 -9.09 11.23
CA LEU A 444 -18.31 -8.81 12.47
C LEU A 444 -19.48 -7.87 12.24
N ASP A 445 -20.50 -8.05 13.06
CA ASP A 445 -21.54 -7.04 13.23
C ASP A 445 -20.99 -5.86 14.04
N ASN A 446 -21.57 -4.67 13.83
CA ASN A 446 -21.11 -3.45 14.47
C ASN A 446 -22.19 -2.90 15.39
N GLU A 447 -21.95 -2.99 16.69
CA GLU A 447 -22.86 -2.52 17.74
C GLU A 447 -23.23 -1.03 17.60
N LEU A 448 -22.33 -0.23 17.03
CA LEU A 448 -22.56 1.19 16.78
C LEU A 448 -23.83 1.45 15.93
N PHE A 449 -24.15 0.54 15.00
CA PHE A 449 -25.30 0.71 14.11
C PHE A 449 -26.66 0.53 14.82
N TYR A 450 -26.66 -0.10 15.96
CA TYR A 450 -27.86 -0.41 16.76
C TYR A 450 -28.05 0.52 17.97
N MET A 451 -27.15 1.48 18.17
CA MET A 451 -27.28 2.44 19.27
C MET A 451 -28.47 3.37 19.07
N ASP A 452 -29.14 3.74 20.14
CA ASP A 452 -30.32 4.62 20.10
C ASP A 452 -30.07 5.99 19.45
N LYS A 453 -28.85 6.47 19.54
CA LYS A 453 -28.38 7.74 18.95
C LYS A 453 -27.84 7.59 17.52
N THR A 454 -27.92 6.39 16.94
CA THR A 454 -27.47 6.13 15.58
C THR A 454 -28.64 6.13 14.60
N MET A 455 -28.49 6.91 13.54
CA MET A 455 -29.37 6.95 12.39
C MET A 455 -28.68 6.34 11.17
N MET A 456 -29.27 5.31 10.59
CA MET A 456 -28.80 4.65 9.38
C MET A 456 -29.40 5.29 8.15
N VAL A 457 -28.57 5.79 7.24
CA VAL A 457 -29.00 6.31 5.93
C VAL A 457 -28.50 5.37 4.84
N PHE A 458 -29.39 4.55 4.33
CA PHE A 458 -29.05 3.54 3.34
C PHE A 458 -28.96 4.12 1.93
N GLY A 459 -27.92 3.74 1.19
CA GLY A 459 -27.74 4.11 -0.20
C GLY A 459 -26.28 4.18 -0.63
N ASP A 460 -26.08 4.49 -1.90
CA ASP A 460 -24.76 4.81 -2.44
C ASP A 460 -24.27 6.13 -1.81
N ALA A 461 -23.02 6.15 -1.32
CA ALA A 461 -22.51 7.28 -0.56
C ALA A 461 -22.53 8.59 -1.36
N LYS A 462 -22.24 8.55 -2.66
CA LYS A 462 -22.26 9.75 -3.50
C LYS A 462 -23.69 10.32 -3.58
N LYS A 463 -24.65 9.46 -3.93
CA LYS A 463 -26.07 9.89 -4.05
C LYS A 463 -26.61 10.41 -2.73
N VAL A 464 -26.36 9.71 -1.62
CA VAL A 464 -26.83 10.12 -0.30
C VAL A 464 -26.24 11.47 0.11
N VAL A 465 -24.94 11.68 -0.11
CA VAL A 465 -24.30 12.98 0.21
C VAL A 465 -24.79 14.10 -0.70
N GLU A 466 -25.01 13.84 -1.99
CA GLU A 466 -25.61 14.83 -2.91
C GLU A 466 -27.05 15.20 -2.50
N ASP A 467 -27.83 14.24 -2.00
CA ASP A 467 -29.17 14.49 -1.50
C ASP A 467 -29.12 15.29 -0.17
N MET A 468 -28.19 14.95 0.74
CA MET A 468 -27.93 15.76 1.94
C MET A 468 -27.52 17.21 1.59
N LEU A 469 -26.63 17.36 0.59
CA LEU A 469 -26.17 18.68 0.13
C LEU A 469 -27.32 19.55 -0.35
N LYS A 470 -28.31 18.98 -1.05
CA LYS A 470 -29.51 19.70 -1.50
C LYS A 470 -30.39 20.08 -0.31
N ALA A 471 -30.49 19.21 0.68
CA ALA A 471 -31.35 19.41 1.84
C ALA A 471 -30.78 20.37 2.91
N VAL A 472 -29.50 20.66 2.87
CA VAL A 472 -28.81 21.65 3.72
C VAL A 472 -29.13 23.09 3.27
N GLU A 473 -29.99 23.34 2.30
CA GLU A 473 -30.36 24.69 1.81
C GLU A 473 -30.84 25.70 2.86
#